data_d82c3fb835ce8f4e05f0625797149caa
#
_entry.id   d82c3fb835ce8f4e05f0625797149caa
#
_cell.length_a   1.000
_cell.length_b   1.000
_cell.length_c   1.000
_cell.angle_alpha   90.00
_cell.angle_beta   90.00
_cell.angle_gamma   90.00
#
_symmetry.space_group_name_H-M   'P 1'
#
loop_
_entity.id
_entity.type
_entity.pdbx_description
1 polymer ?
#
loop_
_entity_poly.entity_id
_entity_poly.type
_entity_poly.pdbx_seq_one_letter_code
_entity_poly.pdbx_strand_id
1 'polypeptide(L)'
;MKRPYILEICAGSIESAYAALQGGASRIELCSALPEGGITPSYGAMIQAHRIAGLKVHVLIRPRGGDFLYSKAETEQMTEDILMARHIGVEGVVIGALTAKGDIDVPAMEQMIAAAEGMDITFHRAFDLCRDPMDALETIIGLGCHRLLTSGQAPSAEAGTALLKQLVAKAGERLTIMPGGGINAGNIAGIAASTGAREFHTSASSVFQSRMEFHRNNVTMGKPDTDEYARKETDPAKVSAILHALRQA
;
A
#
# COMPACT_ATOMS: atom_id res chain seq x y z
N MET A 1 6.05 21.28 -17.08
CA MET A 1 6.81 21.02 -15.85
C MET A 1 6.74 19.54 -15.52
N LYS A 2 7.84 18.89 -15.11
CA LYS A 2 7.82 17.48 -14.67
C LYS A 2 6.96 17.41 -13.40
N ARG A 3 6.02 16.42 -13.32
CA ARG A 3 5.23 16.17 -12.10
C ARG A 3 6.19 15.87 -10.93
N PRO A 4 5.92 16.36 -9.71
CA PRO A 4 6.77 16.05 -8.55
C PRO A 4 6.72 14.56 -8.23
N TYR A 5 7.76 14.05 -7.59
CA TYR A 5 7.76 12.71 -7.03
C TYR A 5 6.87 12.65 -5.77
N ILE A 6 6.14 11.56 -5.61
CA ILE A 6 5.34 11.27 -4.41
C ILE A 6 5.86 9.96 -3.79
N LEU A 7 6.09 9.99 -2.49
CA LEU A 7 6.40 8.82 -1.68
C LEU A 7 5.22 8.53 -0.76
N GLU A 8 4.63 7.35 -0.92
CA GLU A 8 3.60 6.82 -0.04
C GLU A 8 4.25 5.85 0.96
N ILE A 9 3.92 6.00 2.23
CA ILE A 9 4.44 5.15 3.29
C ILE A 9 3.38 4.16 3.76
N CYS A 10 3.69 2.86 3.73
CA CYS A 10 2.88 1.82 4.34
C CYS A 10 3.04 1.92 5.87
N ALA A 11 2.01 2.43 6.55
CA ALA A 11 1.99 2.70 7.97
C ALA A 11 1.11 1.69 8.72
N GLY A 12 1.72 0.87 9.57
CA GLY A 12 1.04 -0.15 10.36
C GLY A 12 0.53 0.33 11.72
N SER A 13 0.74 1.60 12.05
CA SER A 13 0.38 2.21 13.33
C SER A 13 0.24 3.73 13.18
N ILE A 14 -0.32 4.38 14.21
CA ILE A 14 -0.40 5.84 14.26
C ILE A 14 0.97 6.45 14.47
N GLU A 15 1.85 5.81 15.23
CA GLU A 15 3.25 6.19 15.39
C GLU A 15 3.97 6.20 14.03
N SER A 16 3.75 5.17 13.20
CA SER A 16 4.28 5.12 11.83
C SER A 16 3.72 6.24 10.95
N ALA A 17 2.45 6.61 11.10
CA ALA A 17 1.86 7.73 10.37
C ALA A 17 2.52 9.08 10.73
N TYR A 18 2.74 9.34 12.03
CA TYR A 18 3.49 10.53 12.47
C TYR A 18 4.94 10.51 11.98
N ALA A 19 5.61 9.36 12.05
CA ALA A 19 6.98 9.20 11.56
C ALA A 19 7.09 9.45 10.05
N ALA A 20 6.11 9.01 9.27
CA ALA A 20 6.01 9.27 7.83
C ALA A 20 5.95 10.78 7.55
N LEU A 21 5.05 11.51 8.23
CA LEU A 21 4.93 12.96 8.11
C LEU A 21 6.22 13.68 8.55
N GLN A 22 6.80 13.28 9.68
CA GLN A 22 8.06 13.82 10.17
C GLN A 22 9.21 13.63 9.18
N GLY A 23 9.25 12.51 8.49
CA GLY A 23 10.23 12.22 7.44
C GLY A 23 9.97 12.97 6.13
N GLY A 24 8.83 13.67 5.99
CA GLY A 24 8.47 14.48 4.83
C GLY A 24 7.55 13.79 3.82
N ALA A 25 6.99 12.62 4.12
CA ALA A 25 5.96 12.03 3.29
C ALA A 25 4.63 12.78 3.44
N SER A 26 3.88 12.90 2.35
CA SER A 26 2.57 13.57 2.32
C SER A 26 1.39 12.61 2.21
N ARG A 27 1.65 11.31 2.05
CA ARG A 27 0.63 10.27 1.93
C ARG A 27 1.07 8.98 2.61
N ILE A 28 0.12 8.30 3.23
CA ILE A 28 0.29 6.97 3.77
C ILE A 28 -0.75 6.00 3.21
N GLU A 29 -0.38 4.72 3.14
CA GLU A 29 -1.32 3.61 3.16
C GLU A 29 -1.42 3.13 4.62
N LEU A 30 -2.57 3.39 5.24
CA LEU A 30 -2.81 2.93 6.61
C LEU A 30 -3.30 1.49 6.59
N CYS A 31 -2.64 0.63 7.34
CA CYS A 31 -3.00 -0.79 7.47
C CYS A 31 -2.80 -1.29 8.90
N SER A 32 -3.09 -2.56 9.13
CA SER A 32 -2.73 -3.32 10.33
C SER A 32 -2.05 -4.62 9.92
N ALA A 33 -1.46 -5.33 10.87
CA ALA A 33 -0.89 -6.67 10.67
C ALA A 33 0.06 -6.77 9.45
N LEU A 34 1.05 -5.87 9.37
CA LEU A 34 2.07 -5.88 8.30
C LEU A 34 2.76 -7.23 8.08
N PRO A 35 3.03 -8.08 9.09
CA PRO A 35 3.56 -9.42 8.89
C PRO A 35 2.67 -10.34 8.05
N GLU A 36 1.37 -10.04 7.95
CA GLU A 36 0.39 -10.73 7.07
C GLU A 36 0.26 -10.08 5.68
N GLY A 37 1.08 -9.09 5.39
CA GLY A 37 1.00 -8.28 4.18
C GLY A 37 0.02 -7.12 4.27
N GLY A 38 -0.44 -6.80 5.48
CA GLY A 38 -1.43 -5.76 5.75
C GLY A 38 -2.87 -6.26 5.65
N ILE A 39 -3.71 -5.81 6.58
CA ILE A 39 -5.17 -5.98 6.58
C ILE A 39 -5.83 -4.64 6.91
N THR A 40 -7.16 -4.55 6.79
CA THR A 40 -7.95 -3.36 7.14
C THR A 40 -7.61 -2.90 8.55
N PRO A 41 -7.27 -1.62 8.76
CA PRO A 41 -7.00 -1.08 10.08
C PRO A 41 -8.32 -0.89 10.86
N SER A 42 -8.23 -0.78 12.19
CA SER A 42 -9.40 -0.52 13.01
C SER A 42 -9.99 0.87 12.73
N TYR A 43 -11.28 1.03 13.01
CA TYR A 43 -11.97 2.32 12.97
C TYR A 43 -11.25 3.42 13.77
N GLY A 44 -10.76 3.08 14.99
CA GLY A 44 -10.00 4.01 15.81
C GLY A 44 -8.69 4.47 15.14
N ALA A 45 -7.99 3.56 14.46
CA ALA A 45 -6.79 3.92 13.72
C ALA A 45 -7.09 4.84 12.53
N MET A 46 -8.16 4.57 11.77
CA MET A 46 -8.59 5.42 10.65
C MET A 46 -8.87 6.86 11.10
N ILE A 47 -9.68 7.03 12.18
CA ILE A 47 -9.99 8.37 12.74
C ILE A 47 -8.73 9.09 13.22
N GLN A 48 -7.83 8.40 13.93
CA GLN A 48 -6.62 9.03 14.44
C GLN A 48 -5.70 9.47 13.31
N ALA A 49 -5.51 8.62 12.29
CA ALA A 49 -4.69 8.97 11.13
C ALA A 49 -5.27 10.14 10.33
N HIS A 50 -6.59 10.14 10.08
CA HIS A 50 -7.29 11.23 9.36
C HIS A 50 -7.13 12.60 10.05
N ARG A 51 -6.96 12.63 11.38
CA ARG A 51 -6.73 13.88 12.13
C ARG A 51 -5.33 14.44 12.02
N ILE A 52 -4.39 13.72 11.39
CA ILE A 52 -3.00 14.19 11.22
C ILE A 52 -2.96 15.22 10.11
N ALA A 53 -2.88 16.49 10.46
CA ALA A 53 -2.86 17.58 9.50
C ALA A 53 -1.65 17.48 8.55
N GLY A 54 -1.89 17.66 7.25
CA GLY A 54 -0.85 17.63 6.22
C GLY A 54 -0.52 16.23 5.69
N LEU A 55 -1.21 15.19 6.16
CA LEU A 55 -1.01 13.81 5.73
C LEU A 55 -2.28 13.29 5.04
N LYS A 56 -2.18 12.85 3.78
CA LYS A 56 -3.26 12.13 3.09
C LYS A 56 -3.26 10.68 3.53
N VAL A 57 -4.46 10.15 3.82
CA VAL A 57 -4.64 8.78 4.30
C VAL A 57 -5.38 7.96 3.26
N HIS A 58 -4.72 6.95 2.71
CA HIS A 58 -5.35 5.88 1.95
C HIS A 58 -5.45 4.65 2.86
N VAL A 59 -6.63 4.06 2.95
CA VAL A 59 -6.90 2.93 3.85
C VAL A 59 -6.86 1.63 3.09
N LEU A 60 -6.02 0.69 3.53
CA LEU A 60 -6.04 -0.67 2.98
C LEU A 60 -7.33 -1.37 3.40
N ILE A 61 -8.07 -1.86 2.43
CA ILE A 61 -9.27 -2.66 2.64
C ILE A 61 -8.96 -4.10 2.22
N ARG A 62 -8.67 -4.93 3.21
CA ARG A 62 -8.30 -6.34 3.04
C ARG A 62 -8.71 -7.12 4.29
N PRO A 63 -9.68 -8.03 4.21
CA PRO A 63 -10.28 -8.64 5.41
C PRO A 63 -9.37 -9.66 6.08
N ARG A 64 -8.42 -10.24 5.35
CA ARG A 64 -7.47 -11.27 5.83
C ARG A 64 -6.17 -11.31 5.04
N GLY A 65 -5.17 -11.96 5.57
CA GLY A 65 -3.97 -12.39 4.84
C GLY A 65 -4.28 -13.48 3.80
N GLY A 66 -3.24 -13.96 3.11
CA GLY A 66 -3.33 -14.97 2.06
C GLY A 66 -3.66 -14.38 0.70
N ASP A 67 -4.41 -15.13 -0.12
CA ASP A 67 -4.78 -14.78 -1.48
C ASP A 67 -5.83 -13.65 -1.58
N PHE A 68 -6.26 -13.34 -2.79
CA PHE A 68 -7.20 -12.26 -3.09
C PHE A 68 -8.49 -12.77 -3.77
N LEU A 69 -8.77 -14.08 -3.64
CA LEU A 69 -10.05 -14.67 -4.00
C LEU A 69 -10.99 -14.57 -2.80
N TYR A 70 -11.93 -13.66 -2.86
CA TYR A 70 -12.85 -13.40 -1.77
C TYR A 70 -14.20 -14.06 -1.94
N SER A 71 -14.78 -14.52 -0.84
CA SER A 71 -16.18 -14.94 -0.78
C SER A 71 -17.11 -13.73 -0.83
N LYS A 72 -18.39 -13.99 -1.10
CA LYS A 72 -19.42 -12.93 -1.03
C LYS A 72 -19.43 -12.23 0.31
N ALA A 73 -19.32 -12.96 1.43
CA ALA A 73 -19.30 -12.37 2.77
C ALA A 73 -18.07 -11.46 3.01
N GLU A 74 -16.89 -11.85 2.49
CA GLU A 74 -15.69 -11.02 2.56
C GLU A 74 -15.83 -9.75 1.72
N THR A 75 -16.42 -9.83 0.52
CA THR A 75 -16.66 -8.66 -0.32
C THR A 75 -17.69 -7.71 0.32
N GLU A 76 -18.74 -8.24 0.96
CA GLU A 76 -19.69 -7.44 1.73
C GLU A 76 -19.00 -6.75 2.92
N GLN A 77 -18.17 -7.46 3.68
CA GLN A 77 -17.35 -6.87 4.76
C GLN A 77 -16.45 -5.74 4.24
N MET A 78 -15.74 -5.97 3.13
CA MET A 78 -14.88 -4.95 2.51
C MET A 78 -15.69 -3.70 2.10
N THR A 79 -16.89 -3.90 1.58
CA THR A 79 -17.79 -2.80 1.21
C THR A 79 -18.18 -1.95 2.42
N GLU A 80 -18.52 -2.57 3.57
CA GLU A 80 -18.82 -1.86 4.81
C GLU A 80 -17.59 -1.09 5.35
N ASP A 81 -16.40 -1.70 5.28
CA ASP A 81 -15.16 -1.04 5.67
C ASP A 81 -14.88 0.20 4.80
N ILE A 82 -15.17 0.14 3.49
CA ILE A 82 -15.05 1.28 2.57
C ILE A 82 -16.06 2.38 2.92
N LEU A 83 -17.33 2.03 3.17
CA LEU A 83 -18.35 3.00 3.57
C LEU A 83 -17.96 3.70 4.87
N MET A 84 -17.36 2.98 5.81
CA MET A 84 -16.84 3.54 7.05
C MET A 84 -15.66 4.49 6.79
N ALA A 85 -14.69 4.10 5.96
CA ALA A 85 -13.55 4.94 5.57
C ALA A 85 -14.03 6.24 4.91
N ARG A 86 -15.02 6.14 4.00
CA ARG A 86 -15.68 7.28 3.35
C ARG A 86 -16.38 8.19 4.37
N HIS A 87 -17.11 7.62 5.33
CA HIS A 87 -17.80 8.38 6.40
C HIS A 87 -16.81 9.16 7.27
N ILE A 88 -15.64 8.60 7.55
CA ILE A 88 -14.56 9.30 8.28
C ILE A 88 -14.00 10.46 7.45
N GLY A 89 -14.02 10.37 6.11
CA GLY A 89 -13.52 11.38 5.20
C GLY A 89 -12.04 11.20 4.82
N VAL A 90 -11.49 9.98 4.88
CA VAL A 90 -10.13 9.71 4.39
C VAL A 90 -10.06 9.89 2.87
N GLU A 91 -8.87 10.20 2.34
CA GLU A 91 -8.73 10.63 0.95
C GLU A 91 -8.82 9.47 -0.06
N GLY A 92 -8.55 8.23 0.37
CA GLY A 92 -8.57 7.10 -0.56
C GLY A 92 -8.66 5.75 0.11
N VAL A 93 -8.89 4.73 -0.73
CA VAL A 93 -8.85 3.32 -0.35
C VAL A 93 -7.92 2.53 -1.26
N VAL A 94 -7.36 1.46 -0.70
CA VAL A 94 -6.47 0.54 -1.41
C VAL A 94 -7.13 -0.82 -1.42
N ILE A 95 -7.55 -1.30 -2.60
CA ILE A 95 -8.40 -2.48 -2.79
C ILE A 95 -7.85 -3.36 -3.91
N GLY A 96 -8.37 -4.57 -4.03
CA GLY A 96 -8.07 -5.47 -5.15
C GLY A 96 -8.64 -6.86 -4.87
N ALA A 97 -9.22 -7.48 -5.89
CA ALA A 97 -9.78 -8.82 -5.84
C ALA A 97 -9.45 -9.58 -7.13
N LEU A 98 -9.23 -10.88 -6.99
CA LEU A 98 -8.95 -11.79 -8.10
C LEU A 98 -9.99 -12.92 -8.14
N THR A 99 -10.26 -13.39 -9.35
CA THR A 99 -11.02 -14.63 -9.57
C THR A 99 -10.15 -15.86 -9.26
N ALA A 100 -10.76 -17.02 -9.14
CA ALA A 100 -10.05 -18.30 -9.02
C ALA A 100 -9.09 -18.61 -10.21
N LYS A 101 -9.24 -17.91 -11.33
CA LYS A 101 -8.38 -18.04 -12.51
C LYS A 101 -7.23 -17.04 -12.53
N GLY A 102 -7.15 -16.15 -11.53
CA GLY A 102 -6.14 -15.10 -11.45
C GLY A 102 -6.43 -13.88 -12.33
N ASP A 103 -7.65 -13.72 -12.81
CA ASP A 103 -8.10 -12.50 -13.48
C ASP A 103 -8.62 -11.50 -12.44
N ILE A 104 -8.73 -10.21 -12.80
CA ILE A 104 -9.37 -9.22 -11.93
C ILE A 104 -10.85 -9.61 -11.74
N ASP A 105 -11.30 -9.66 -10.49
CA ASP A 105 -12.71 -9.89 -10.16
C ASP A 105 -13.52 -8.59 -10.35
N VAL A 106 -13.96 -8.39 -11.61
CA VAL A 106 -14.67 -7.16 -12.01
C VAL A 106 -15.92 -6.92 -11.17
N PRO A 107 -16.82 -7.91 -10.96
CA PRO A 107 -18.00 -7.69 -10.13
C PRO A 107 -17.69 -7.26 -8.69
N ALA A 108 -16.72 -7.89 -8.04
CA ALA A 108 -16.30 -7.49 -6.68
C ALA A 108 -15.68 -6.10 -6.68
N MET A 109 -14.85 -5.78 -7.67
CA MET A 109 -14.24 -4.46 -7.80
C MET A 109 -15.28 -3.35 -8.04
N GLU A 110 -16.26 -3.57 -8.92
CA GLU A 110 -17.32 -2.60 -9.19
C GLU A 110 -18.14 -2.31 -7.92
N GLN A 111 -18.47 -3.32 -7.12
CA GLN A 111 -19.15 -3.15 -5.84
C GLN A 111 -18.34 -2.27 -4.89
N MET A 112 -17.04 -2.55 -4.72
CA MET A 112 -16.14 -1.80 -3.86
C MET A 112 -15.93 -0.37 -4.34
N ILE A 113 -15.76 -0.17 -5.66
CA ILE A 113 -15.58 1.15 -6.28
C ILE A 113 -16.83 2.01 -6.10
N ALA A 114 -18.02 1.44 -6.25
CA ALA A 114 -19.27 2.14 -6.00
C ALA A 114 -19.38 2.64 -4.54
N ALA A 115 -18.95 1.83 -3.57
CA ALA A 115 -18.91 2.24 -2.15
C ALA A 115 -17.88 3.36 -1.90
N ALA A 116 -16.78 3.38 -2.65
CA ALA A 116 -15.69 4.36 -2.55
C ALA A 116 -15.94 5.65 -3.34
N GLU A 117 -17.18 5.93 -3.73
CA GLU A 117 -17.53 7.13 -4.51
C GLU A 117 -16.95 8.43 -3.93
N GLY A 118 -16.20 9.16 -4.75
CA GLY A 118 -15.55 10.42 -4.38
C GLY A 118 -14.18 10.26 -3.72
N MET A 119 -13.69 9.03 -3.51
CA MET A 119 -12.38 8.75 -2.94
C MET A 119 -11.35 8.38 -4.03
N ASP A 120 -10.06 8.58 -3.74
CA ASP A 120 -8.99 8.00 -4.55
C ASP A 120 -8.98 6.46 -4.41
N ILE A 121 -8.80 5.75 -5.53
CA ILE A 121 -8.77 4.28 -5.55
C ILE A 121 -7.41 3.80 -6.04
N THR A 122 -6.73 3.02 -5.21
CA THR A 122 -5.50 2.32 -5.57
C THR A 122 -5.78 0.82 -5.68
N PHE A 123 -5.47 0.20 -6.82
CA PHE A 123 -5.44 -1.26 -6.91
C PHE A 123 -4.10 -1.75 -6.34
N HIS A 124 -4.16 -2.65 -5.36
CA HIS A 124 -2.99 -3.10 -4.63
C HIS A 124 -2.26 -4.29 -5.29
N ARG A 125 -1.28 -4.87 -4.58
CA ARG A 125 -0.41 -5.95 -5.05
C ARG A 125 -1.11 -7.29 -5.35
N ALA A 126 -2.42 -7.39 -5.28
CA ALA A 126 -3.15 -8.49 -5.92
C ALA A 126 -2.79 -8.61 -7.42
N PHE A 127 -2.47 -7.47 -8.06
CA PHE A 127 -1.94 -7.43 -9.41
C PHE A 127 -0.68 -8.30 -9.60
N ASP A 128 0.17 -8.39 -8.59
CA ASP A 128 1.40 -9.19 -8.68
C ASP A 128 1.13 -10.70 -8.74
N LEU A 129 -0.10 -11.13 -8.45
CA LEU A 129 -0.60 -12.51 -8.55
C LEU A 129 -1.58 -12.73 -9.70
N CYS A 130 -1.86 -11.73 -10.52
CA CYS A 130 -2.75 -11.90 -11.67
C CYS A 130 -2.05 -12.71 -12.77
N ARG A 131 -2.88 -13.39 -13.59
CA ARG A 131 -2.42 -14.28 -14.65
C ARG A 131 -1.76 -13.54 -15.81
N ASP A 132 -2.38 -12.46 -16.27
CA ASP A 132 -1.90 -11.63 -17.38
C ASP A 132 -1.84 -10.16 -16.94
N PRO A 133 -0.64 -9.59 -16.82
CA PRO A 133 -0.48 -8.21 -16.34
C PRO A 133 -0.99 -7.16 -17.32
N MET A 134 -1.01 -7.45 -18.63
CA MET A 134 -1.44 -6.46 -19.62
C MET A 134 -2.97 -6.39 -19.73
N ASP A 135 -3.65 -7.53 -19.65
CA ASP A 135 -5.11 -7.59 -19.59
C ASP A 135 -5.63 -7.02 -18.25
N ALA A 136 -4.95 -7.34 -17.13
CA ALA A 136 -5.25 -6.79 -15.83
C ALA A 136 -5.09 -5.26 -15.78
N LEU A 137 -4.04 -4.71 -16.41
CA LEU A 137 -3.81 -3.27 -16.51
C LEU A 137 -4.99 -2.56 -17.20
N GLU A 138 -5.42 -3.06 -18.36
CA GLU A 138 -6.53 -2.45 -19.11
C GLU A 138 -7.86 -2.59 -18.33
N THR A 139 -8.07 -3.71 -17.65
CA THR A 139 -9.24 -3.91 -16.79
C THR A 139 -9.25 -2.90 -15.64
N ILE A 140 -8.13 -2.70 -14.94
CA ILE A 140 -8.00 -1.75 -13.84
C ILE A 140 -8.20 -0.31 -14.30
N ILE A 141 -7.70 0.03 -15.50
CA ILE A 141 -7.96 1.33 -16.14
C ILE A 141 -9.46 1.49 -16.45
N GLY A 142 -10.08 0.46 -17.04
CA GLY A 142 -11.52 0.47 -17.36
C GLY A 142 -12.42 0.61 -16.14
N LEU A 143 -11.99 0.09 -14.99
CA LEU A 143 -12.67 0.24 -13.70
C LEU A 143 -12.53 1.65 -13.09
N GLY A 144 -11.69 2.53 -13.65
CA GLY A 144 -11.52 3.89 -13.16
C GLY A 144 -10.64 4.02 -11.91
N CYS A 145 -9.77 3.05 -11.63
CA CYS A 145 -8.77 3.18 -10.57
C CYS A 145 -7.81 4.35 -10.87
N HIS A 146 -7.33 5.02 -9.83
CA HIS A 146 -6.39 6.13 -9.95
C HIS A 146 -4.93 5.68 -9.95
N ARG A 147 -4.62 4.58 -9.23
CA ARG A 147 -3.26 4.05 -9.05
C ARG A 147 -3.24 2.53 -9.10
N LEU A 148 -2.08 2.00 -9.49
CA LEU A 148 -1.75 0.59 -9.40
C LEU A 148 -0.45 0.44 -8.61
N LEU A 149 -0.53 -0.16 -7.42
CA LEU A 149 0.63 -0.55 -6.61
C LEU A 149 1.09 -1.95 -7.02
N THR A 150 2.33 -2.07 -7.48
CA THR A 150 2.88 -3.35 -7.95
C THR A 150 4.39 -3.42 -7.80
N SER A 151 4.93 -4.61 -7.63
CA SER A 151 6.37 -4.90 -7.76
C SER A 151 6.77 -5.33 -9.18
N GLY A 152 5.84 -5.30 -10.16
CA GLY A 152 6.07 -5.82 -11.49
C GLY A 152 6.08 -7.34 -11.54
N GLN A 153 5.19 -8.00 -10.77
CA GLN A 153 5.07 -9.46 -10.62
C GLN A 153 6.39 -10.15 -10.24
N ALA A 154 7.24 -9.45 -9.50
CA ALA A 154 8.55 -9.94 -9.09
C ALA A 154 8.69 -9.85 -7.55
N PRO A 155 9.70 -10.52 -6.95
CA PRO A 155 9.94 -10.46 -5.50
C PRO A 155 10.17 -9.04 -4.98
N SER A 156 10.66 -8.13 -5.82
CA SER A 156 10.87 -6.71 -5.51
C SER A 156 10.64 -5.83 -6.74
N ALA A 157 10.36 -4.55 -6.52
CA ALA A 157 10.23 -3.57 -7.60
C ALA A 157 11.52 -3.43 -8.43
N GLU A 158 12.68 -3.62 -7.83
CA GLU A 158 13.96 -3.63 -8.52
C GLU A 158 14.06 -4.80 -9.50
N ALA A 159 13.69 -6.00 -9.08
CA ALA A 159 13.65 -7.19 -9.93
C ALA A 159 12.55 -7.08 -11.02
N GLY A 160 11.46 -6.39 -10.74
CA GLY A 160 10.32 -6.20 -11.65
C GLY A 160 10.44 -5.00 -12.60
N THR A 161 11.57 -4.30 -12.62
CA THR A 161 11.77 -3.04 -13.36
C THR A 161 11.39 -3.15 -14.84
N ALA A 162 11.62 -4.30 -15.49
CA ALA A 162 11.29 -4.50 -16.90
C ALA A 162 9.76 -4.43 -17.14
N LEU A 163 8.95 -5.12 -16.33
CA LEU A 163 7.50 -5.05 -16.44
C LEU A 163 6.97 -3.70 -15.97
N LEU A 164 7.50 -3.13 -14.88
CA LEU A 164 7.13 -1.80 -14.40
C LEU A 164 7.29 -0.73 -15.49
N LYS A 165 8.39 -0.76 -16.27
CA LYS A 165 8.61 0.13 -17.41
C LYS A 165 7.53 -0.03 -18.48
N GLN A 166 7.15 -1.27 -18.81
CA GLN A 166 6.10 -1.55 -19.80
C GLN A 166 4.74 -1.04 -19.30
N LEU A 167 4.43 -1.28 -18.03
CA LEU A 167 3.18 -0.82 -17.41
C LEU A 167 3.08 0.72 -17.42
N VAL A 168 4.15 1.43 -17.03
CA VAL A 168 4.21 2.90 -17.07
C VAL A 168 3.98 3.41 -18.48
N ALA A 169 4.69 2.83 -19.48
CA ALA A 169 4.55 3.24 -20.88
C ALA A 169 3.13 2.99 -21.43
N LYS A 170 2.53 1.84 -21.10
CA LYS A 170 1.20 1.47 -21.58
C LYS A 170 0.09 2.23 -20.87
N ALA A 171 0.19 2.43 -19.56
CA ALA A 171 -0.77 3.21 -18.78
C ALA A 171 -0.83 4.68 -19.23
N GLY A 172 0.32 5.29 -19.51
CA GLY A 172 0.41 6.70 -19.86
C GLY A 172 -0.16 7.59 -18.76
N GLU A 173 -1.10 8.46 -19.10
CA GLU A 173 -1.81 9.33 -18.16
C GLU A 173 -3.11 8.70 -17.60
N ARG A 174 -3.52 7.53 -18.10
CA ARG A 174 -4.79 6.88 -17.73
C ARG A 174 -4.76 6.27 -16.31
N LEU A 175 -3.58 5.86 -15.83
CA LEU A 175 -3.41 5.23 -14.52
C LEU A 175 -1.99 5.50 -14.01
N THR A 176 -1.85 5.89 -12.73
CA THR A 176 -0.54 6.05 -12.11
C THR A 176 0.02 4.68 -11.69
N ILE A 177 1.15 4.28 -12.25
CA ILE A 177 1.87 3.09 -11.77
C ILE A 177 2.76 3.49 -10.61
N MET A 178 2.59 2.83 -9.48
CA MET A 178 3.30 3.07 -8.22
C MET A 178 4.13 1.84 -7.84
N PRO A 179 5.43 1.79 -8.18
CA PRO A 179 6.31 0.71 -7.76
C PRO A 179 6.35 0.57 -6.24
N GLY A 180 6.23 -0.67 -5.76
CA GLY A 180 6.35 -1.03 -4.35
C GLY A 180 6.94 -2.43 -4.17
N GLY A 181 7.42 -2.71 -2.96
CA GLY A 181 8.13 -3.96 -2.65
C GLY A 181 9.65 -3.80 -2.70
N GLY A 182 10.26 -3.63 -1.51
CA GLY A 182 11.71 -3.50 -1.36
C GLY A 182 12.31 -2.14 -1.73
N ILE A 183 11.48 -1.10 -1.93
CA ILE A 183 11.95 0.27 -2.21
C ILE A 183 12.69 0.85 -1.00
N ASN A 184 13.88 1.41 -1.25
CA ASN A 184 14.73 2.06 -0.25
C ASN A 184 15.60 3.15 -0.90
N ALA A 185 16.38 3.89 -0.09
CA ALA A 185 17.21 4.99 -0.59
C ALA A 185 18.30 4.56 -1.59
N GLY A 186 18.73 3.30 -1.55
CA GLY A 186 19.78 2.78 -2.45
C GLY A 186 19.27 2.41 -3.84
N ASN A 187 17.96 2.12 -4.01
CA ASN A 187 17.44 1.64 -5.28
C ASN A 187 16.40 2.56 -5.94
N ILE A 188 15.76 3.45 -5.19
CA ILE A 188 14.61 4.24 -5.69
C ILE A 188 14.96 5.13 -6.88
N ALA A 189 16.13 5.77 -6.87
CA ALA A 189 16.57 6.62 -7.98
C ALA A 189 16.76 5.82 -9.29
N GLY A 190 17.37 4.64 -9.18
CA GLY A 190 17.54 3.71 -10.32
C GLY A 190 16.21 3.22 -10.87
N ILE A 191 15.26 2.86 -9.99
CA ILE A 191 13.91 2.44 -10.40
C ILE A 191 13.17 3.60 -11.06
N ALA A 192 13.23 4.81 -10.51
CA ALA A 192 12.60 5.99 -11.10
C ALA A 192 13.13 6.29 -12.51
N ALA A 193 14.45 6.29 -12.67
CA ALA A 193 15.11 6.55 -13.96
C ALA A 193 14.79 5.46 -15.00
N SER A 194 14.74 4.19 -14.59
CA SER A 194 14.53 3.05 -15.49
C SER A 194 13.07 2.90 -15.92
N THR A 195 12.11 3.19 -15.03
CA THR A 195 10.68 2.96 -15.28
C THR A 195 9.94 4.21 -15.74
N GLY A 196 10.38 5.40 -15.35
CA GLY A 196 9.66 6.65 -15.52
C GLY A 196 8.52 6.86 -14.49
N ALA A 197 8.36 5.97 -13.51
CA ALA A 197 7.38 6.12 -12.45
C ALA A 197 7.62 7.40 -11.63
N ARG A 198 6.53 7.98 -11.10
CA ARG A 198 6.56 9.22 -10.32
C ARG A 198 6.01 9.08 -8.91
N GLU A 199 5.31 8.01 -8.62
CA GLU A 199 4.84 7.67 -7.29
C GLU A 199 5.48 6.35 -6.84
N PHE A 200 5.85 6.24 -5.58
CA PHE A 200 6.54 5.08 -5.02
C PHE A 200 5.96 4.72 -3.66
N HIS A 201 5.99 3.44 -3.34
CA HIS A 201 5.45 2.90 -2.10
C HIS A 201 6.52 2.12 -1.32
N THR A 202 6.64 2.40 -0.02
CA THR A 202 7.56 1.68 0.87
C THR A 202 7.09 1.77 2.33
N SER A 203 7.56 0.85 3.19
CA SER A 203 7.35 0.96 4.64
C SER A 203 8.39 1.85 5.33
N ALA A 204 9.58 1.99 4.74
CA ALA A 204 10.72 2.71 5.33
C ALA A 204 10.94 2.34 6.82
N SER A 205 10.73 1.07 7.18
CA SER A 205 10.65 0.63 8.57
C SER A 205 12.01 0.29 9.20
N SER A 206 12.08 0.47 10.52
CA SER A 206 13.12 -0.06 11.41
C SER A 206 12.48 -0.91 12.51
N VAL A 207 13.30 -1.70 13.19
CA VAL A 207 12.88 -2.47 14.37
C VAL A 207 13.11 -1.58 15.61
N PHE A 208 12.08 -1.40 16.41
CA PHE A 208 12.11 -0.65 17.67
C PHE A 208 11.78 -1.59 18.82
N GLN A 209 12.60 -1.54 19.87
CA GLN A 209 12.36 -2.33 21.08
C GLN A 209 11.21 -1.73 21.91
N SER A 210 10.46 -2.60 22.56
CA SER A 210 9.42 -2.21 23.50
C SER A 210 10.00 -1.44 24.67
N ARG A 211 9.22 -0.53 25.25
CA ARG A 211 9.52 0.13 26.52
C ARG A 211 9.04 -0.65 27.74
N MET A 212 8.50 -1.88 27.55
CA MET A 212 8.16 -2.73 28.68
C MET A 212 9.42 -3.15 29.41
N GLU A 213 9.44 -2.95 30.73
CA GLU A 213 10.57 -3.36 31.60
C GLU A 213 10.48 -4.84 32.00
N PHE A 214 9.26 -5.35 32.15
CA PHE A 214 9.03 -6.77 32.44
C PHE A 214 8.89 -7.57 31.15
N HIS A 215 9.71 -8.63 30.99
CA HIS A 215 9.65 -9.54 29.85
C HIS A 215 9.33 -10.97 30.31
N ARG A 216 8.46 -11.66 29.59
CA ARG A 216 8.17 -13.08 29.77
C ARG A 216 8.61 -13.84 28.51
N ASN A 217 9.76 -14.49 28.60
CA ASN A 217 10.43 -15.05 27.43
C ASN A 217 9.96 -16.47 27.03
N ASN A 218 9.05 -17.09 27.80
CA ASN A 218 8.58 -18.45 27.58
C ASN A 218 7.13 -18.51 27.06
N VAL A 219 6.60 -17.38 26.58
CA VAL A 219 5.24 -17.28 26.02
C VAL A 219 5.32 -16.48 24.74
N THR A 220 4.77 -17.00 23.66
CA THR A 220 4.60 -16.33 22.37
C THR A 220 3.12 -16.23 22.03
N MET A 221 2.68 -15.08 21.45
CA MET A 221 1.29 -14.78 21.16
C MET A 221 1.03 -14.80 19.65
N GLY A 222 1.55 -15.63 18.90
CA GLY A 222 1.34 -15.65 17.44
C GLY A 222 2.25 -16.63 16.77
N LYS A 223 2.98 -16.17 15.75
CA LYS A 223 3.93 -17.01 15.05
C LYS A 223 5.08 -17.40 15.99
N PRO A 224 5.52 -18.67 15.94
CA PRO A 224 6.76 -19.07 16.60
C PRO A 224 7.91 -18.11 16.20
N ASP A 225 8.84 -17.88 17.09
CA ASP A 225 10.02 -17.02 16.87
C ASP A 225 9.73 -15.52 16.68
N THR A 226 8.52 -15.06 17.02
CA THR A 226 8.23 -13.63 17.08
C THR A 226 8.77 -13.05 18.39
N ASP A 227 9.55 -11.97 18.29
CA ASP A 227 9.91 -11.16 19.45
C ASP A 227 8.74 -10.25 19.81
N GLU A 228 8.02 -10.57 20.89
CA GLU A 228 6.86 -9.82 21.38
C GLU A 228 7.24 -8.40 21.87
N TYR A 229 8.54 -8.17 22.09
CA TYR A 229 9.07 -6.90 22.59
C TYR A 229 9.76 -6.08 21.51
N ALA A 230 9.64 -6.47 20.24
CA ALA A 230 10.11 -5.71 19.08
C ALA A 230 8.96 -5.39 18.11
N ARG A 231 8.95 -4.15 17.61
CA ARG A 231 7.95 -3.71 16.62
C ARG A 231 8.65 -3.12 15.41
N LYS A 232 8.11 -3.40 14.23
CA LYS A 232 8.50 -2.71 13.00
C LYS A 232 7.63 -1.47 12.85
N GLU A 233 8.26 -0.30 12.91
CA GLU A 233 7.61 1.00 12.74
C GLU A 233 8.35 1.80 11.67
N THR A 234 7.67 2.73 11.03
CA THR A 234 8.28 3.66 10.08
C THR A 234 9.37 4.48 10.77
N ASP A 235 10.51 4.63 10.08
CA ASP A 235 11.66 5.41 10.55
C ASP A 235 11.72 6.73 9.77
N PRO A 236 11.53 7.89 10.41
CA PRO A 236 11.52 9.18 9.72
C PRO A 236 12.85 9.50 9.02
N ALA A 237 13.97 9.01 9.53
CA ALA A 237 15.26 9.20 8.88
C ALA A 237 15.35 8.42 7.55
N LYS A 238 14.80 7.20 7.50
CA LYS A 238 14.71 6.44 6.26
C LYS A 238 13.77 7.09 5.25
N VAL A 239 12.61 7.60 5.69
CA VAL A 239 11.68 8.35 4.81
C VAL A 239 12.39 9.54 4.19
N SER A 240 13.08 10.36 5.01
CA SER A 240 13.83 11.53 4.55
C SER A 240 14.96 11.15 3.59
N ALA A 241 15.71 10.08 3.85
CA ALA A 241 16.76 9.58 2.98
C ALA A 241 16.23 9.13 1.60
N ILE A 242 15.08 8.45 1.57
CA ILE A 242 14.42 8.01 0.33
C ILE A 242 13.95 9.23 -0.48
N LEU A 243 13.32 10.21 0.16
CA LEU A 243 12.90 11.45 -0.51
C LEU A 243 14.09 12.26 -1.03
N HIS A 244 15.21 12.28 -0.30
CA HIS A 244 16.44 12.90 -0.77
C HIS A 244 16.97 12.21 -2.03
N ALA A 245 17.04 10.88 -2.05
CA ALA A 245 17.46 10.11 -3.21
C ALA A 245 16.57 10.34 -4.45
N LEU A 246 15.25 10.48 -4.25
CA LEU A 246 14.32 10.82 -5.34
C LEU A 246 14.53 12.20 -5.94
N ARG A 247 14.98 13.17 -5.14
CA ARG A 247 15.24 14.55 -5.63
C ARG A 247 16.52 14.63 -6.50
N GLN A 248 17.37 13.61 -6.40
CA GLN A 248 18.60 13.50 -7.20
C GLN A 248 18.38 12.71 -8.50
N ALA A 249 17.21 12.07 -8.70
CA ALA A 249 16.83 11.33 -9.90
C ALA A 249 16.17 12.26 -10.94
#